data_da9466ce22d1e5dc9b856d1bfd1453ed
#
_entry.id   da9466ce22d1e5dc9b856d1bfd1453ed
#
_cell.length_a   1.000
_cell.length_b   1.000
_cell.length_c   1.000
_cell.angle_alpha   90.00
_cell.angle_beta   90.00
_cell.angle_gamma   90.00
#
_symmetry.space_group_name_H-M   'P 1'
#
loop_
_entity.id
_entity.type
_entity.pdbx_description
1 polymer ?
#
loop_
_entity_poly.entity_id
_entity_poly.type
_entity_poly.pdbx_seq_one_letter_code
_entity_poly.pdbx_strand_id
1 'polypeptide(L)'
;MHRLSDYPTHAQSLDIDTLFASIGKFSNWLEKVGYETHDPYDIWGTSYGKSARRLYYSKNPVGFALVAPLLFLEIVAPRVIRSVVPKSRYATADAQLVGAFLNLHACTGNASYLDQAQSLARDLLRTAVPGFRGLCWGYPFDWQYNSGLLKRNTPFITVTPYCYEAFVRLADATSDPRHDETARSIARFVREDINDTPAGPNASAGSYSPVQHDKVINASSYRASVLVDAAHRWNLPEYRERAWNNLRFILRNQQHDGSWLYSLDNSRESFIDNFHTCFVLKSLFKINRYEQSPEIAESIRRGFAYYRDHLIDRNGRPRAFAIQPRFQFSRLEMYDFAEGITLGALLRDELPEAHRIAHHLAADLVTNFQLRAGYFVTRVYVAGFRHTYPYLRWAQAQLFHALTNFLLSISKKRVDCTPAE
;
A
#
# COMPACT_ATOMS: atom_id res chain seq x y z
N MET A 1 -27.73 0.96 9.93
CA MET A 1 -27.49 2.27 9.28
C MET A 1 -27.01 3.23 10.35
N HIS A 2 -25.71 3.44 10.50
CA HIS A 2 -25.17 4.48 11.38
C HIS A 2 -25.17 5.79 10.57
N ARG A 3 -25.81 6.83 11.12
CA ARG A 3 -25.81 8.17 10.51
C ARG A 3 -24.45 8.83 10.76
N LEU A 4 -23.97 9.59 9.80
CA LEU A 4 -22.73 10.38 9.87
C LEU A 4 -22.68 11.40 11.02
N SER A 5 -23.84 11.67 11.67
CA SER A 5 -23.95 12.48 12.88
C SER A 5 -23.32 11.85 14.13
N ASP A 6 -22.94 10.54 14.06
CA ASP A 6 -22.48 9.77 15.21
C ASP A 6 -20.96 9.73 15.39
N TYR A 7 -20.20 10.30 14.42
CA TYR A 7 -18.77 10.48 14.63
C TYR A 7 -18.52 11.61 15.64
N PRO A 8 -17.67 11.40 16.65
CA PRO A 8 -17.42 12.42 17.64
C PRO A 8 -16.95 13.70 16.96
N THR A 9 -17.72 14.77 17.15
CA THR A 9 -17.43 16.14 16.68
C THR A 9 -16.16 16.75 17.30
N HIS A 10 -15.42 15.99 18.12
CA HIS A 10 -14.17 16.38 18.77
C HIS A 10 -12.91 16.06 17.96
N ALA A 11 -12.99 15.76 16.66
CA ALA A 11 -11.80 15.77 15.83
C ALA A 11 -11.30 17.22 15.78
N GLN A 12 -10.17 17.51 16.44
CA GLN A 12 -9.46 18.77 16.27
C GLN A 12 -9.30 18.99 14.76
N SER A 13 -9.71 20.16 14.27
CA SER A 13 -9.55 20.49 12.86
C SER A 13 -8.06 20.46 12.53
N LEU A 14 -7.65 19.50 11.70
CA LEU A 14 -6.28 19.46 11.20
C LEU A 14 -6.12 20.62 10.22
N ASP A 15 -5.47 21.69 10.67
CA ASP A 15 -5.12 22.80 9.78
C ASP A 15 -3.88 22.46 8.93
N ILE A 16 -3.69 23.21 7.88
CA ILE A 16 -2.59 23.03 6.94
C ILE A 16 -1.23 23.20 7.62
N ASP A 17 -1.09 24.14 8.55
CA ASP A 17 0.18 24.45 9.20
C ASP A 17 0.60 23.31 10.14
N THR A 18 -0.34 22.74 10.89
CA THR A 18 -0.13 21.54 11.71
C THR A 18 0.28 20.35 10.86
N LEU A 19 -0.36 20.16 9.69
CA LEU A 19 -0.02 19.09 8.77
C LEU A 19 1.39 19.28 8.18
N PHE A 20 1.75 20.49 7.74
CA PHE A 20 3.11 20.81 7.28
C PHE A 20 4.15 20.62 8.37
N ALA A 21 3.88 21.03 9.60
CA ALA A 21 4.78 20.85 10.74
C ALA A 21 5.01 19.35 11.03
N SER A 22 3.96 18.52 10.94
CA SER A 22 4.06 17.07 11.09
C SER A 22 4.91 16.43 9.99
N ILE A 23 4.66 16.78 8.74
CA ILE A 23 5.42 16.35 7.56
C ILE A 23 6.91 16.76 7.70
N GLY A 24 7.18 18.00 8.11
CA GLY A 24 8.54 18.50 8.33
C GLY A 24 9.29 17.75 9.44
N LYS A 25 8.61 17.42 10.56
CA LYS A 25 9.20 16.58 11.62
C LYS A 25 9.61 15.21 11.09
N PHE A 26 8.76 14.59 10.24
CA PHE A 26 9.08 13.30 9.63
C PHE A 26 10.26 13.40 8.66
N SER A 27 10.28 14.41 7.77
CA SER A 27 11.41 14.64 6.85
C SER A 27 12.73 14.79 7.59
N ASN A 28 12.75 15.61 8.65
CA ASN A 28 13.95 15.81 9.48
C ASN A 28 14.41 14.52 10.19
N TRP A 29 13.47 13.66 10.59
CA TRP A 29 13.79 12.35 11.13
C TRP A 29 14.39 11.43 10.04
N LEU A 30 13.77 11.40 8.85
CA LEU A 30 14.20 10.55 7.74
C LEU A 30 15.62 10.91 7.25
N GLU A 31 15.95 12.21 7.16
CA GLU A 31 17.29 12.68 6.81
C GLU A 31 18.36 12.17 7.79
N LYS A 32 18.03 12.12 9.10
CA LYS A 32 18.96 11.64 10.13
C LYS A 32 19.19 10.14 10.13
N VAL A 33 18.15 9.34 9.80
CA VAL A 33 18.23 7.88 9.89
C VAL A 33 18.56 7.22 8.56
N GLY A 34 18.35 7.93 7.43
CA GLY A 34 18.55 7.41 6.08
C GLY A 34 17.44 6.46 5.64
N TYR A 35 17.67 5.78 4.53
CA TYR A 35 16.66 4.99 3.83
C TYR A 35 16.80 3.46 4.00
N GLU A 36 17.87 3.00 4.67
CA GLU A 36 18.02 1.59 5.03
C GLU A 36 17.27 1.28 6.32
N THR A 37 16.49 0.22 6.31
CA THR A 37 15.61 -0.15 7.42
C THR A 37 15.55 -1.65 7.60
N HIS A 38 15.00 -2.07 8.73
CA HIS A 38 14.49 -3.42 8.93
C HIS A 38 13.03 -3.51 8.46
N ASP A 39 12.51 -4.72 8.40
CA ASP A 39 11.12 -5.03 8.07
C ASP A 39 10.53 -5.98 9.12
N PRO A 40 9.22 -5.89 9.44
CA PRO A 40 8.62 -6.84 10.39
C PRO A 40 8.68 -8.30 9.91
N TYR A 41 8.95 -8.52 8.64
CA TYR A 41 9.01 -9.88 8.05
C TYR A 41 10.43 -10.38 7.79
N ASP A 42 11.48 -9.56 7.88
CA ASP A 42 12.86 -9.92 7.54
C ASP A 42 13.45 -11.04 8.43
N ILE A 43 13.08 -11.07 9.72
CA ILE A 43 13.49 -12.13 10.66
C ILE A 43 13.02 -13.50 10.20
N TRP A 44 11.87 -13.56 9.53
CA TRP A 44 11.31 -14.80 9.00
C TRP A 44 12.06 -15.33 7.77
N GLY A 45 12.91 -14.50 7.15
CA GLY A 45 13.82 -14.89 6.07
C GLY A 45 15.12 -15.55 6.58
N THR A 46 15.42 -15.49 7.88
CA THR A 46 16.57 -16.20 8.46
C THR A 46 16.37 -17.70 8.45
N SER A 47 17.45 -18.48 8.59
CA SER A 47 17.38 -19.95 8.63
C SER A 47 16.46 -20.46 9.73
N TYR A 48 16.55 -19.84 10.92
CA TYR A 48 15.64 -20.15 12.04
C TYR A 48 14.19 -19.77 11.71
N GLY A 49 13.95 -18.54 11.25
CA GLY A 49 12.61 -18.03 10.92
C GLY A 49 11.90 -18.87 9.86
N LYS A 50 12.60 -19.25 8.80
CA LYS A 50 12.07 -20.14 7.74
C LYS A 50 11.68 -21.51 8.30
N SER A 51 12.55 -22.12 9.08
CA SER A 51 12.28 -23.44 9.68
C SER A 51 11.09 -23.41 10.64
N ALA A 52 11.05 -22.39 11.51
CA ALA A 52 9.94 -22.18 12.44
C ALA A 52 8.61 -21.99 11.69
N ARG A 53 8.57 -21.13 10.65
CA ARG A 53 7.35 -20.91 9.84
C ARG A 53 6.94 -22.15 9.05
N ARG A 54 7.86 -22.88 8.47
CA ARG A 54 7.55 -24.12 7.75
C ARG A 54 6.83 -25.13 8.65
N LEU A 55 7.35 -25.36 9.87
CA LEU A 55 6.73 -26.22 10.86
C LEU A 55 5.38 -25.67 11.35
N TYR A 56 5.28 -24.37 11.55
CA TYR A 56 4.03 -23.70 11.93
C TYR A 56 2.93 -23.91 10.88
N TYR A 57 3.23 -23.69 9.61
CA TYR A 57 2.27 -23.86 8.52
C TYR A 57 1.86 -25.33 8.30
N SER A 58 2.76 -26.28 8.61
CA SER A 58 2.41 -27.70 8.63
C SER A 58 1.60 -28.13 9.87
N LYS A 59 1.16 -27.17 10.71
CA LYS A 59 0.39 -27.38 11.95
C LYS A 59 1.15 -28.26 12.96
N ASN A 60 2.48 -28.28 12.90
CA ASN A 60 3.32 -29.03 13.85
C ASN A 60 3.42 -28.26 15.19
N PRO A 61 3.16 -28.88 16.36
CA PRO A 61 3.28 -28.24 17.67
C PRO A 61 4.65 -27.59 17.93
N VAL A 62 5.74 -28.19 17.45
CA VAL A 62 7.08 -27.62 17.55
C VAL A 62 7.16 -26.27 16.80
N GLY A 63 6.47 -26.14 15.67
CA GLY A 63 6.42 -24.90 14.92
C GLY A 63 5.80 -23.75 15.74
N PHE A 64 4.75 -24.02 16.51
CA PHE A 64 4.16 -23.03 17.42
C PHE A 64 5.15 -22.60 18.51
N ALA A 65 5.86 -23.56 19.12
CA ALA A 65 6.86 -23.30 20.14
C ALA A 65 8.04 -22.48 19.60
N LEU A 66 8.45 -22.69 18.36
CA LEU A 66 9.55 -21.94 17.73
C LEU A 66 9.13 -20.54 17.24
N VAL A 67 7.89 -20.35 16.83
CA VAL A 67 7.36 -19.05 16.38
C VAL A 67 7.07 -18.11 17.56
N ALA A 68 6.58 -18.62 18.68
CA ALA A 68 6.15 -17.83 19.83
C ALA A 68 7.25 -16.89 20.41
N PRO A 69 8.52 -17.31 20.60
CA PRO A 69 9.56 -16.43 21.10
C PRO A 69 9.87 -15.25 20.14
N LEU A 70 9.84 -15.48 18.82
CA LEU A 70 10.07 -14.41 17.85
C LEU A 70 8.93 -13.39 17.87
N LEU A 71 7.68 -13.83 17.97
CA LEU A 71 6.53 -12.95 18.11
C LEU A 71 6.58 -12.17 19.43
N PHE A 72 6.95 -12.81 20.52
CA PHE A 72 7.11 -12.15 21.82
C PHE A 72 8.20 -11.07 21.77
N LEU A 73 9.37 -11.39 21.25
CA LEU A 73 10.46 -10.42 21.10
C LEU A 73 10.11 -9.28 20.14
N GLU A 74 9.36 -9.56 19.07
CA GLU A 74 8.86 -8.51 18.18
C GLU A 74 7.97 -7.51 18.92
N ILE A 75 7.17 -7.98 19.88
CA ILE A 75 6.28 -7.12 20.66
C ILE A 75 7.05 -6.33 21.72
N VAL A 76 7.88 -7.00 22.52
CA VAL A 76 8.45 -6.40 23.74
C VAL A 76 9.86 -5.80 23.54
N ALA A 77 10.64 -6.34 22.61
CA ALA A 77 12.04 -5.96 22.39
C ALA A 77 12.42 -5.98 20.88
N PRO A 78 11.74 -5.24 20.01
CA PRO A 78 11.97 -5.30 18.56
C PRO A 78 13.41 -4.94 18.17
N ARG A 79 14.10 -4.11 18.95
CA ARG A 79 15.52 -3.78 18.71
C ARG A 79 16.44 -4.99 18.87
N VAL A 80 16.16 -5.86 19.83
CA VAL A 80 16.96 -7.07 20.07
C VAL A 80 16.82 -8.03 18.91
N ILE A 81 15.59 -8.28 18.44
CA ILE A 81 15.37 -9.19 17.32
C ILE A 81 15.96 -8.64 16.00
N ARG A 82 16.03 -7.31 15.84
CA ARG A 82 16.62 -6.67 14.66
C ARG A 82 18.16 -6.61 14.68
N SER A 83 18.82 -6.83 15.81
CA SER A 83 20.28 -6.87 15.87
C SER A 83 20.92 -8.05 15.10
N VAL A 84 20.13 -9.10 14.80
CA VAL A 84 20.59 -10.28 14.07
C VAL A 84 20.24 -10.25 12.56
N VAL A 85 19.61 -9.20 12.07
CA VAL A 85 19.25 -9.03 10.68
C VAL A 85 19.84 -7.72 10.15
N PRO A 86 20.49 -7.69 8.99
CA PRO A 86 20.99 -6.45 8.43
C PRO A 86 19.84 -5.55 7.94
N LYS A 87 20.04 -4.24 8.02
CA LYS A 87 19.17 -3.29 7.35
C LYS A 87 19.26 -3.47 5.83
N SER A 88 18.20 -3.14 5.14
CA SER A 88 18.11 -3.22 3.69
C SER A 88 17.29 -2.08 3.12
N ARG A 89 17.43 -1.84 1.82
CA ARG A 89 16.52 -0.98 1.04
C ARG A 89 15.29 -1.79 0.64
N TYR A 90 14.14 -1.13 0.63
CA TYR A 90 12.87 -1.73 0.25
C TYR A 90 12.23 -0.90 -0.85
N ALA A 91 12.09 -1.46 -2.03
CA ALA A 91 11.59 -0.77 -3.21
C ALA A 91 10.21 -0.11 -3.00
N THR A 92 9.32 -0.77 -2.26
CA THR A 92 8.01 -0.16 -1.91
C THR A 92 8.19 1.11 -1.07
N ALA A 93 9.10 1.12 -0.10
CA ALA A 93 9.36 2.31 0.73
C ALA A 93 9.95 3.44 -0.12
N ASP A 94 10.95 3.12 -0.94
CA ASP A 94 11.61 4.10 -1.81
C ASP A 94 10.60 4.71 -2.80
N ALA A 95 9.76 3.90 -3.44
CA ALA A 95 8.73 4.37 -4.37
C ALA A 95 7.67 5.25 -3.67
N GLN A 96 7.26 4.90 -2.46
CA GLN A 96 6.35 5.74 -1.65
C GLN A 96 7.00 7.08 -1.28
N LEU A 97 8.28 7.09 -0.93
CA LEU A 97 9.01 8.33 -0.64
C LEU A 97 9.18 9.19 -1.90
N VAL A 98 9.46 8.60 -3.07
CA VAL A 98 9.43 9.34 -4.35
C VAL A 98 8.09 10.05 -4.53
N GLY A 99 6.98 9.32 -4.35
CA GLY A 99 5.64 9.89 -4.43
C GLY A 99 5.40 11.03 -3.43
N ALA A 100 5.86 10.86 -2.19
CA ALA A 100 5.74 11.88 -1.14
C ALA A 100 6.51 13.16 -1.47
N PHE A 101 7.76 13.04 -1.91
CA PHE A 101 8.57 14.21 -2.29
C PHE A 101 8.04 14.91 -3.54
N LEU A 102 7.50 14.18 -4.51
CA LEU A 102 6.79 14.79 -5.65
C LEU A 102 5.55 15.56 -5.23
N ASN A 103 4.80 15.07 -4.23
CA ASN A 103 3.67 15.82 -3.67
C ASN A 103 4.14 17.12 -2.99
N LEU A 104 5.22 17.06 -2.21
CA LEU A 104 5.78 18.25 -1.55
C LEU A 104 6.31 19.25 -2.58
N HIS A 105 6.98 18.79 -3.64
CA HIS A 105 7.37 19.65 -4.74
C HIS A 105 6.17 20.34 -5.38
N ALA A 106 5.11 19.60 -5.68
CA ALA A 106 3.89 20.15 -6.27
C ALA A 106 3.15 21.15 -5.35
N CYS A 107 3.21 20.96 -4.01
CA CYS A 107 2.59 21.87 -3.05
C CYS A 107 3.40 23.13 -2.76
N THR A 108 4.74 23.07 -2.87
CA THR A 108 5.63 24.14 -2.37
C THR A 108 6.46 24.81 -3.46
N GLY A 109 6.59 24.20 -4.64
CA GLY A 109 7.51 24.65 -5.69
C GLY A 109 9.00 24.45 -5.37
N ASN A 110 9.35 23.89 -4.18
CA ASN A 110 10.74 23.74 -3.77
C ASN A 110 11.42 22.60 -4.57
N ALA A 111 12.44 22.95 -5.34
CA ALA A 111 13.19 22.03 -6.20
C ALA A 111 13.94 20.94 -5.41
N SER A 112 14.32 21.19 -4.15
CA SER A 112 15.04 20.20 -3.35
C SER A 112 14.24 18.91 -3.15
N TYR A 113 12.91 18.98 -3.12
CA TYR A 113 12.06 17.79 -3.05
C TYR A 113 12.08 16.98 -4.36
N LEU A 114 12.16 17.66 -5.51
CA LEU A 114 12.33 16.98 -6.79
C LEU A 114 13.68 16.27 -6.86
N ASP A 115 14.75 16.92 -6.40
CA ASP A 115 16.10 16.33 -6.35
C ASP A 115 16.14 15.07 -5.45
N GLN A 116 15.45 15.11 -4.30
CA GLN A 116 15.30 13.96 -3.41
C GLN A 116 14.53 12.81 -4.08
N ALA A 117 13.43 13.12 -4.77
CA ALA A 117 12.65 12.13 -5.51
C ALA A 117 13.49 11.46 -6.62
N GLN A 118 14.25 12.24 -7.40
CA GLN A 118 15.15 11.72 -8.43
C GLN A 118 16.30 10.89 -7.84
N SER A 119 16.85 11.29 -6.69
CA SER A 119 17.89 10.52 -6.01
C SER A 119 17.38 9.15 -5.57
N LEU A 120 16.19 9.09 -4.96
CA LEU A 120 15.54 7.83 -4.56
C LEU A 120 15.22 6.96 -5.78
N ALA A 121 14.80 7.55 -6.89
CA ALA A 121 14.53 6.81 -8.13
C ALA A 121 15.80 6.17 -8.71
N ARG A 122 16.97 6.85 -8.65
CA ARG A 122 18.26 6.26 -9.02
C ARG A 122 18.62 5.07 -8.13
N ASP A 123 18.38 5.17 -6.83
CA ASP A 123 18.61 4.06 -5.89
C ASP A 123 17.66 2.90 -6.13
N LEU A 124 16.40 3.21 -6.45
CA LEU A 124 15.39 2.21 -6.81
C LEU A 124 15.84 1.39 -8.04
N LEU A 125 16.38 2.02 -9.08
CA LEU A 125 16.94 1.32 -10.24
C LEU A 125 18.09 0.38 -9.89
N ARG A 126 18.94 0.73 -8.92
CA ARG A 126 20.05 -0.14 -8.46
C ARG A 126 19.57 -1.41 -7.77
N THR A 127 18.35 -1.42 -7.24
CA THR A 127 17.74 -2.56 -6.54
C THR A 127 16.82 -3.40 -7.42
N ALA A 128 16.69 -3.06 -8.70
CA ALA A 128 15.88 -3.83 -9.65
C ALA A 128 16.42 -5.25 -9.82
N VAL A 129 15.50 -6.20 -9.96
CA VAL A 129 15.85 -7.63 -10.11
C VAL A 129 16.07 -7.96 -11.59
N PRO A 130 17.25 -8.49 -11.96
CA PRO A 130 17.55 -8.85 -13.35
C PRO A 130 16.89 -10.17 -13.76
N GLY A 131 16.87 -10.44 -15.07
CA GLY A 131 16.49 -11.73 -15.64
C GLY A 131 15.01 -11.84 -16.02
N PHE A 132 14.26 -10.74 -16.00
CA PHE A 132 12.89 -10.64 -16.48
C PHE A 132 12.79 -9.77 -17.73
N ARG A 133 11.63 -9.78 -18.41
CA ARG A 133 11.41 -9.00 -19.64
C ARG A 133 11.31 -7.51 -19.42
N GLY A 134 11.09 -7.10 -18.17
CA GLY A 134 11.08 -5.71 -17.76
C GLY A 134 11.59 -5.53 -16.35
N LEU A 135 11.70 -4.26 -15.93
CA LEU A 135 12.16 -3.92 -14.59
C LEU A 135 11.14 -4.33 -13.53
N CYS A 136 11.62 -4.94 -12.47
CA CYS A 136 10.78 -5.45 -11.38
C CYS A 136 11.55 -5.48 -10.06
N TRP A 137 10.80 -5.63 -8.95
CA TRP A 137 11.37 -5.63 -7.60
C TRP A 137 10.70 -6.70 -6.73
N GLY A 138 11.51 -7.23 -5.80
CA GLY A 138 11.09 -8.15 -4.76
C GLY A 138 11.56 -7.71 -3.38
N TYR A 139 11.37 -8.58 -2.40
CA TYR A 139 11.90 -8.34 -1.05
C TYR A 139 13.33 -8.87 -0.93
N PRO A 140 14.21 -8.19 -0.15
CA PRO A 140 15.61 -8.60 0.03
C PRO A 140 15.78 -9.77 1.02
N PHE A 141 14.74 -10.56 1.26
CA PHE A 141 14.74 -11.73 2.14
C PHE A 141 13.88 -12.85 1.58
N ASP A 142 14.12 -14.09 2.05
CA ASP A 142 13.31 -15.25 1.71
C ASP A 142 11.95 -15.19 2.40
N TRP A 143 10.88 -15.53 1.68
CA TRP A 143 9.52 -15.52 2.20
C TRP A 143 8.95 -16.93 2.29
N GLN A 144 8.95 -17.50 3.51
CA GLN A 144 8.26 -18.75 3.79
C GLN A 144 6.77 -18.49 3.98
N TYR A 145 5.93 -19.07 3.13
CA TYR A 145 4.47 -19.03 3.23
C TYR A 145 3.89 -20.44 3.35
N ASN A 146 2.57 -20.56 3.45
CA ASN A 146 1.90 -21.85 3.70
C ASN A 146 2.18 -22.92 2.64
N SER A 147 2.28 -22.53 1.37
CA SER A 147 2.42 -23.44 0.23
C SER A 147 3.87 -23.57 -0.28
N GLY A 148 4.85 -22.87 0.32
CA GLY A 148 6.23 -22.97 -0.17
C GLY A 148 7.15 -21.84 0.29
N LEU A 149 8.27 -21.72 -0.42
CA LEU A 149 9.31 -20.71 -0.18
C LEU A 149 9.50 -19.86 -1.44
N LEU A 150 9.29 -18.56 -1.32
CA LEU A 150 9.75 -17.58 -2.29
C LEU A 150 11.13 -17.09 -1.88
N LYS A 151 12.10 -17.21 -2.79
CA LYS A 151 13.48 -16.78 -2.53
C LYS A 151 13.56 -15.25 -2.48
N ARG A 152 14.57 -14.74 -1.79
CA ARG A 152 14.90 -13.31 -1.83
C ARG A 152 14.92 -12.80 -3.27
N ASN A 153 14.50 -11.57 -3.47
CA ASN A 153 14.41 -10.92 -4.76
C ASN A 153 13.44 -11.59 -5.77
N THR A 154 12.57 -12.53 -5.34
CA THR A 154 11.44 -12.93 -6.18
C THR A 154 10.58 -11.69 -6.42
N PRO A 155 10.31 -11.28 -7.67
CA PRO A 155 9.50 -10.10 -7.94
C PRO A 155 8.05 -10.29 -7.51
N PHE A 156 7.45 -9.19 -6.99
CA PHE A 156 6.06 -9.18 -6.55
C PHE A 156 5.26 -8.11 -7.26
N ILE A 157 4.04 -8.47 -7.66
CA ILE A 157 3.07 -7.53 -8.21
C ILE A 157 2.58 -6.52 -7.15
N THR A 158 2.81 -6.76 -5.87
CA THR A 158 2.48 -5.83 -4.78
C THR A 158 3.62 -4.87 -4.43
N VAL A 159 4.76 -4.96 -5.11
CA VAL A 159 5.91 -4.04 -4.99
C VAL A 159 6.06 -3.21 -6.26
N THR A 160 6.11 -3.88 -7.39
CA THR A 160 6.41 -3.29 -8.71
C THR A 160 5.47 -2.16 -9.14
N PRO A 161 4.13 -2.18 -8.89
CA PRO A 161 3.25 -1.06 -9.24
C PRO A 161 3.55 0.26 -8.54
N TYR A 162 4.06 0.23 -7.31
CA TYR A 162 4.51 1.46 -6.65
C TYR A 162 5.72 2.07 -7.36
N CYS A 163 6.63 1.23 -7.83
CA CYS A 163 7.77 1.67 -8.65
C CYS A 163 7.29 2.23 -9.99
N TYR A 164 6.32 1.59 -10.63
CA TYR A 164 5.69 2.08 -11.84
C TYR A 164 5.13 3.51 -11.65
N GLU A 165 4.30 3.71 -10.63
CA GLU A 165 3.72 5.02 -10.33
C GLU A 165 4.78 6.09 -10.04
N ALA A 166 5.86 5.72 -9.34
CA ALA A 166 6.96 6.63 -9.05
C ALA A 166 7.62 7.14 -10.34
N PHE A 167 7.89 6.25 -11.30
CA PHE A 167 8.52 6.63 -12.56
C PHE A 167 7.56 7.35 -13.52
N VAL A 168 6.28 6.99 -13.58
CA VAL A 168 5.26 7.74 -14.33
C VAL A 168 5.19 9.18 -13.81
N ARG A 169 5.08 9.36 -12.50
CA ARG A 169 4.99 10.69 -11.88
C ARG A 169 6.28 11.51 -12.05
N LEU A 170 7.45 10.87 -12.03
CA LEU A 170 8.72 11.54 -12.35
C LEU A 170 8.77 11.99 -13.81
N ALA A 171 8.33 11.15 -14.74
CA ALA A 171 8.24 11.52 -16.15
C ALA A 171 7.34 12.74 -16.34
N ASP A 172 6.18 12.77 -15.70
CA ASP A 172 5.24 13.89 -15.76
C ASP A 172 5.81 15.17 -15.10
N ALA A 173 6.56 15.05 -14.02
CA ALA A 173 7.14 16.19 -13.30
C ALA A 173 8.40 16.76 -13.95
N THR A 174 9.17 15.95 -14.67
CA THR A 174 10.48 16.36 -15.23
C THR A 174 10.50 16.45 -16.74
N SER A 175 9.52 15.85 -17.42
CA SER A 175 9.52 15.64 -18.89
C SER A 175 10.76 14.89 -19.40
N ASP A 176 11.45 14.13 -18.51
CA ASP A 176 12.62 13.33 -18.88
C ASP A 176 12.17 11.99 -19.46
N PRO A 177 12.47 11.71 -20.76
CA PRO A 177 12.03 10.49 -21.43
C PRO A 177 12.58 9.20 -20.78
N ARG A 178 13.72 9.29 -20.07
CA ARG A 178 14.30 8.12 -19.36
C ARG A 178 13.37 7.58 -18.28
N HIS A 179 12.62 8.44 -17.61
CA HIS A 179 11.63 8.00 -16.61
C HIS A 179 10.42 7.33 -17.28
N ASP A 180 9.98 7.83 -18.43
CA ASP A 180 8.90 7.23 -19.22
C ASP A 180 9.30 5.84 -19.77
N GLU A 181 10.52 5.71 -20.31
CA GLU A 181 11.08 4.43 -20.75
C GLU A 181 11.19 3.42 -19.60
N THR A 182 11.60 3.88 -18.42
CA THR A 182 11.65 3.07 -17.21
C THR A 182 10.25 2.56 -16.83
N ALA A 183 9.26 3.45 -16.79
CA ALA A 183 7.87 3.07 -16.51
C ALA A 183 7.34 2.07 -17.54
N ARG A 184 7.66 2.27 -18.83
CA ARG A 184 7.29 1.35 -19.92
C ARG A 184 7.94 -0.03 -19.74
N SER A 185 9.20 -0.08 -19.30
CA SER A 185 9.88 -1.34 -18.99
C SER A 185 9.20 -2.07 -17.83
N ILE A 186 8.78 -1.36 -16.78
CA ILE A 186 8.05 -1.93 -15.65
C ILE A 186 6.69 -2.50 -16.11
N ALA A 187 5.94 -1.75 -16.92
CA ALA A 187 4.66 -2.22 -17.47
C ALA A 187 4.84 -3.50 -18.32
N ARG A 188 5.96 -3.63 -19.03
CA ARG A 188 6.30 -4.86 -19.77
C ARG A 188 6.44 -6.06 -18.85
N PHE A 189 7.17 -5.95 -17.73
CA PHE A 189 7.23 -7.00 -16.71
C PHE A 189 5.83 -7.39 -16.22
N VAL A 190 5.01 -6.42 -15.86
CA VAL A 190 3.64 -6.64 -15.36
C VAL A 190 2.78 -7.38 -16.37
N ARG A 191 2.96 -7.11 -17.67
CA ARG A 191 2.23 -7.78 -18.74
C ARG A 191 2.77 -9.17 -19.03
N GLU A 192 4.08 -9.34 -19.12
CA GLU A 192 4.70 -10.51 -19.77
C GLU A 192 5.21 -11.54 -18.79
N ASP A 193 5.61 -11.15 -17.57
CA ASP A 193 6.21 -12.07 -16.60
C ASP A 193 5.22 -12.50 -15.50
N ILE A 194 4.17 -11.72 -15.22
CA ILE A 194 3.14 -12.14 -14.26
C ILE A 194 2.15 -13.08 -14.91
N ASN A 195 1.94 -14.26 -14.30
CA ASN A 195 1.06 -15.29 -14.81
C ASN A 195 -0.41 -14.91 -14.76
N ASP A 196 -1.18 -15.38 -15.74
CA ASP A 196 -2.63 -15.37 -15.76
C ASP A 196 -3.18 -16.74 -15.37
N THR A 197 -4.00 -16.78 -14.33
CA THR A 197 -4.72 -17.98 -13.93
C THR A 197 -6.18 -17.86 -14.42
N PRO A 198 -6.66 -18.75 -15.31
CA PRO A 198 -8.03 -18.71 -15.81
C PRO A 198 -9.08 -18.68 -14.68
N ALA A 199 -10.08 -17.81 -14.79
CA ALA A 199 -11.11 -17.60 -13.78
C ALA A 199 -12.51 -17.41 -14.39
N GLY A 200 -12.78 -18.09 -15.48
CA GLY A 200 -14.03 -18.05 -16.23
C GLY A 200 -13.91 -17.39 -17.62
N PRO A 201 -15.01 -17.24 -18.36
CA PRO A 201 -14.99 -16.67 -19.71
C PRO A 201 -14.44 -15.24 -19.71
N ASN A 202 -13.39 -15.00 -20.49
CA ASN A 202 -12.72 -13.72 -20.62
C ASN A 202 -12.30 -13.08 -19.29
N ALA A 203 -11.98 -13.92 -18.27
CA ALA A 203 -11.52 -13.50 -16.97
C ALA A 203 -10.32 -14.32 -16.52
N SER A 204 -9.32 -13.66 -15.94
CA SER A 204 -8.13 -14.29 -15.36
C SER A 204 -7.68 -13.55 -14.11
N ALA A 205 -7.14 -14.28 -13.15
CA ALA A 205 -6.46 -13.71 -12.00
C ALA A 205 -4.98 -13.48 -12.34
N GLY A 206 -4.46 -12.30 -12.03
CA GLY A 206 -3.04 -12.02 -12.07
C GLY A 206 -2.36 -12.56 -10.81
N SER A 207 -1.29 -13.33 -10.97
CA SER A 207 -0.57 -13.94 -9.85
C SER A 207 0.26 -12.95 -9.05
N TYR A 208 0.60 -13.31 -7.81
CA TYR A 208 1.42 -12.48 -6.92
C TYR A 208 2.86 -12.32 -7.42
N SER A 209 3.38 -13.35 -8.05
CA SER A 209 4.74 -13.38 -8.59
C SER A 209 4.81 -14.23 -9.86
N PRO A 210 5.90 -14.16 -10.64
CA PRO A 210 6.10 -14.97 -11.83
C PRO A 210 6.12 -16.49 -11.60
N VAL A 211 6.32 -16.93 -10.36
CA VAL A 211 6.45 -18.35 -9.99
C VAL A 211 5.18 -18.91 -9.32
N GLN A 212 4.11 -18.12 -9.26
CA GLN A 212 2.84 -18.50 -8.63
C GLN A 212 1.69 -18.49 -9.64
N HIS A 213 0.61 -19.17 -9.31
CA HIS A 213 -0.64 -19.26 -10.09
C HIS A 213 -1.85 -19.12 -9.16
N ASP A 214 -1.79 -18.13 -8.27
CA ASP A 214 -2.84 -17.87 -7.27
C ASP A 214 -3.95 -16.96 -7.82
N LYS A 215 -5.10 -16.98 -7.12
CA LYS A 215 -6.29 -16.16 -7.44
C LYS A 215 -6.52 -15.12 -6.35
N VAL A 216 -5.59 -14.19 -6.23
CA VAL A 216 -5.64 -13.11 -5.24
C VAL A 216 -6.20 -11.83 -5.86
N ILE A 217 -7.21 -11.25 -5.21
CA ILE A 217 -7.97 -10.12 -5.75
C ILE A 217 -7.09 -8.86 -5.86
N ASN A 218 -6.36 -8.50 -4.81
CA ASN A 218 -5.52 -7.29 -4.85
C ASN A 218 -4.35 -7.40 -5.84
N ALA A 219 -3.78 -8.59 -6.03
CA ALA A 219 -2.74 -8.83 -7.04
C ALA A 219 -3.28 -8.52 -8.45
N SER A 220 -4.48 -9.03 -8.74
CA SER A 220 -5.18 -8.76 -10.01
C SER A 220 -5.52 -7.27 -10.17
N SER A 221 -5.90 -6.57 -9.09
CA SER A 221 -6.24 -5.15 -9.13
C SER A 221 -5.03 -4.27 -9.42
N TYR A 222 -3.90 -4.54 -8.80
CA TYR A 222 -2.64 -3.86 -9.09
C TYR A 222 -2.21 -4.05 -10.55
N ARG A 223 -2.27 -5.30 -11.03
CA ARG A 223 -1.91 -5.61 -12.41
C ARG A 223 -2.82 -4.89 -13.40
N ALA A 224 -4.13 -4.96 -13.21
CA ALA A 224 -5.09 -4.28 -14.07
C ALA A 224 -4.86 -2.77 -14.12
N SER A 225 -4.60 -2.14 -12.96
CA SER A 225 -4.36 -0.69 -12.86
C SER A 225 -3.12 -0.25 -13.66
N VAL A 226 -2.00 -0.96 -13.51
CA VAL A 226 -0.78 -0.66 -14.29
C VAL A 226 -1.02 -0.84 -15.78
N LEU A 227 -1.69 -1.92 -16.18
CA LEU A 227 -1.89 -2.23 -17.59
C LEU A 227 -2.90 -1.28 -18.26
N VAL A 228 -3.94 -0.79 -17.57
CA VAL A 228 -4.85 0.23 -18.11
C VAL A 228 -4.11 1.55 -18.28
N ASP A 229 -3.38 2.00 -17.27
CA ASP A 229 -2.60 3.24 -17.36
C ASP A 229 -1.57 3.18 -18.51
N ALA A 230 -0.81 2.08 -18.60
CA ALA A 230 0.15 1.84 -19.67
C ALA A 230 -0.51 1.81 -21.08
N ALA A 231 -1.68 1.17 -21.18
CA ALA A 231 -2.42 1.09 -22.43
C ALA A 231 -2.83 2.48 -22.95
N HIS A 232 -3.31 3.34 -22.04
CA HIS A 232 -3.69 4.71 -22.40
C HIS A 232 -2.47 5.60 -22.66
N ARG A 233 -1.44 5.53 -21.81
CA ARG A 233 -0.25 6.36 -21.91
C ARG A 233 0.53 6.15 -23.21
N TRP A 234 0.63 4.90 -23.68
CA TRP A 234 1.45 4.52 -24.85
C TRP A 234 0.64 3.92 -26.00
N ASN A 235 -0.68 4.01 -25.97
CA ASN A 235 -1.60 3.48 -26.99
C ASN A 235 -1.35 1.99 -27.29
N LEU A 236 -1.44 1.13 -26.24
CA LEU A 236 -1.15 -0.31 -26.30
C LEU A 236 -2.44 -1.12 -26.07
N PRO A 237 -3.25 -1.40 -27.11
CA PRO A 237 -4.55 -2.07 -26.95
C PRO A 237 -4.45 -3.47 -26.34
N GLU A 238 -3.36 -4.21 -26.60
CA GLU A 238 -3.12 -5.54 -26.04
C GLU A 238 -2.85 -5.53 -24.54
N TYR A 239 -2.42 -4.38 -23.96
CA TYR A 239 -2.33 -4.19 -22.52
C TYR A 239 -3.72 -4.01 -21.91
N ARG A 240 -4.58 -3.23 -22.60
CA ARG A 240 -5.96 -2.98 -22.18
C ARG A 240 -6.77 -4.28 -22.16
N GLU A 241 -6.65 -5.13 -23.18
CA GLU A 241 -7.34 -6.42 -23.25
C GLU A 241 -6.99 -7.30 -22.04
N ARG A 242 -5.70 -7.43 -21.72
CA ARG A 242 -5.23 -8.20 -20.57
C ARG A 242 -5.69 -7.60 -19.24
N ALA A 243 -5.65 -6.29 -19.10
CA ALA A 243 -6.17 -5.59 -17.93
C ALA A 243 -7.66 -5.90 -17.71
N TRP A 244 -8.47 -5.88 -18.77
CA TRP A 244 -9.90 -6.18 -18.70
C TRP A 244 -10.18 -7.61 -18.27
N ASN A 245 -9.33 -8.59 -18.61
CA ASN A 245 -9.48 -9.94 -18.09
C ASN A 245 -9.30 -10.00 -16.57
N ASN A 246 -8.31 -9.27 -16.03
CA ASN A 246 -8.14 -9.16 -14.59
C ASN A 246 -9.27 -8.31 -13.94
N LEU A 247 -9.71 -7.25 -14.58
CA LEU A 247 -10.82 -6.43 -14.09
C LEU A 247 -12.12 -7.22 -13.99
N ARG A 248 -12.47 -8.02 -15.00
CA ARG A 248 -13.66 -8.90 -14.95
C ARG A 248 -13.58 -9.92 -13.81
N PHE A 249 -12.36 -10.44 -13.52
CA PHE A 249 -12.15 -11.28 -12.35
C PHE A 249 -12.48 -10.54 -11.05
N ILE A 250 -12.03 -9.31 -10.87
CA ILE A 250 -12.29 -8.49 -9.68
C ILE A 250 -13.79 -8.18 -9.55
N LEU A 251 -14.43 -7.70 -10.61
CA LEU A 251 -15.84 -7.28 -10.60
C LEU A 251 -16.79 -8.46 -10.32
N ARG A 252 -16.55 -9.63 -10.94
CA ARG A 252 -17.36 -10.84 -10.74
C ARG A 252 -17.24 -11.44 -9.35
N ASN A 253 -16.14 -11.16 -8.63
CA ASN A 253 -15.88 -11.69 -7.29
C ASN A 253 -16.15 -10.66 -6.19
N GLN A 254 -16.73 -9.51 -6.53
CA GLN A 254 -17.31 -8.62 -5.54
C GLN A 254 -18.57 -9.27 -4.95
N GLN A 255 -18.59 -9.44 -3.64
CA GLN A 255 -19.74 -10.04 -2.94
C GLN A 255 -20.96 -9.13 -2.97
N HIS A 256 -22.13 -9.67 -2.63
CA HIS A 256 -23.39 -8.92 -2.64
C HIS A 256 -23.35 -7.71 -1.70
N ASP A 257 -22.65 -7.80 -0.58
CA ASP A 257 -22.46 -6.71 0.39
C ASP A 257 -21.42 -5.65 -0.03
N GLY A 258 -20.76 -5.84 -1.18
CA GLY A 258 -19.73 -4.94 -1.72
C GLY A 258 -18.30 -5.32 -1.37
N SER A 259 -18.08 -6.34 -0.54
CA SER A 259 -16.74 -6.78 -0.12
C SER A 259 -16.03 -7.64 -1.15
N TRP A 260 -14.73 -7.88 -0.93
CA TRP A 260 -13.94 -8.89 -1.61
C TRP A 260 -13.18 -9.74 -0.59
N LEU A 261 -13.19 -11.06 -0.78
CA LEU A 261 -12.26 -11.93 -0.10
C LEU A 261 -10.83 -11.67 -0.60
N TYR A 262 -9.83 -11.83 0.26
CA TYR A 262 -8.43 -11.68 -0.13
C TYR A 262 -8.03 -12.62 -1.27
N SER A 263 -8.40 -13.90 -1.17
CA SER A 263 -8.09 -14.94 -2.16
C SER A 263 -9.27 -15.88 -2.38
N LEU A 264 -9.35 -16.45 -3.57
CA LEU A 264 -10.35 -17.47 -3.91
C LEU A 264 -9.78 -18.88 -3.92
N ASP A 265 -8.48 -19.08 -3.74
CA ASP A 265 -7.84 -20.39 -3.76
C ASP A 265 -8.26 -21.24 -2.56
N ASN A 266 -8.51 -20.61 -1.42
CA ASN A 266 -9.10 -21.22 -0.24
C ASN A 266 -10.09 -20.26 0.42
N SER A 267 -11.26 -20.14 -0.17
CA SER A 267 -12.27 -19.17 0.26
C SER A 267 -12.75 -19.36 1.71
N ARG A 268 -12.66 -20.60 2.25
CA ARG A 268 -13.05 -20.89 3.65
C ARG A 268 -12.06 -20.36 4.69
N GLU A 269 -10.78 -20.18 4.31
CA GLU A 269 -9.73 -19.62 5.16
C GLU A 269 -9.37 -18.18 4.72
N SER A 270 -10.08 -17.64 3.74
CA SER A 270 -9.85 -16.28 3.26
C SER A 270 -10.38 -15.27 4.27
N PHE A 271 -9.89 -14.05 4.17
CA PHE A 271 -10.21 -12.96 5.08
C PHE A 271 -10.60 -11.69 4.31
N ILE A 272 -11.14 -10.72 5.04
CA ILE A 272 -11.40 -9.37 4.55
C ILE A 272 -10.74 -8.42 5.55
N ASP A 273 -9.75 -7.65 5.08
CA ASP A 273 -9.02 -6.70 5.88
C ASP A 273 -9.06 -5.28 5.28
N ASN A 274 -8.55 -4.34 6.05
CA ASN A 274 -8.61 -2.93 5.73
C ASN A 274 -7.77 -2.58 4.49
N PHE A 275 -6.46 -2.81 4.55
CA PHE A 275 -5.56 -2.31 3.52
C PHE A 275 -5.72 -3.04 2.17
N HIS A 276 -6.06 -4.35 2.13
CA HIS A 276 -6.33 -5.01 0.85
C HIS A 276 -7.64 -4.49 0.22
N THR A 277 -8.66 -4.18 1.01
CA THR A 277 -9.87 -3.50 0.51
C THR A 277 -9.53 -2.13 -0.08
N CYS A 278 -8.68 -1.34 0.59
CA CYS A 278 -8.20 -0.05 0.07
C CYS A 278 -7.41 -0.23 -1.23
N PHE A 279 -6.58 -1.28 -1.37
CA PHE A 279 -5.83 -1.55 -2.60
C PHE A 279 -6.75 -1.78 -3.80
N VAL A 280 -7.80 -2.59 -3.62
CA VAL A 280 -8.79 -2.86 -4.67
C VAL A 280 -9.51 -1.57 -5.06
N LEU A 281 -10.02 -0.82 -4.09
CA LEU A 281 -10.75 0.43 -4.34
C LEU A 281 -9.89 1.48 -5.05
N LYS A 282 -8.64 1.68 -4.60
CA LYS A 282 -7.69 2.60 -5.25
C LYS A 282 -7.37 2.19 -6.69
N SER A 283 -7.19 0.88 -6.91
CA SER A 283 -6.93 0.35 -8.26
C SER A 283 -8.13 0.53 -9.19
N LEU A 284 -9.33 0.20 -8.73
CA LEU A 284 -10.57 0.41 -9.49
C LEU A 284 -10.80 1.90 -9.81
N PHE A 285 -10.53 2.79 -8.85
CA PHE A 285 -10.62 4.23 -9.09
C PHE A 285 -9.64 4.70 -10.18
N LYS A 286 -8.36 4.29 -10.11
CA LYS A 286 -7.37 4.63 -11.13
C LYS A 286 -7.76 4.12 -12.51
N ILE A 287 -8.27 2.90 -12.59
CA ILE A 287 -8.80 2.31 -13.83
C ILE A 287 -9.98 3.14 -14.35
N ASN A 288 -10.93 3.50 -13.49
CA ASN A 288 -12.16 4.19 -13.91
C ASN A 288 -11.91 5.63 -14.41
N ARG A 289 -10.80 6.25 -14.05
CA ARG A 289 -10.39 7.56 -14.62
C ARG A 289 -10.17 7.48 -16.14
N TYR A 290 -9.79 6.32 -16.66
CA TYR A 290 -9.59 6.06 -18.08
C TYR A 290 -10.81 5.41 -18.72
N GLU A 291 -11.37 4.38 -18.08
CA GLU A 291 -12.40 3.54 -18.67
C GLU A 291 -13.82 4.15 -18.57
N GLN A 292 -14.05 5.03 -17.59
CA GLN A 292 -15.32 5.72 -17.33
C GLN A 292 -16.54 4.78 -17.35
N SER A 293 -16.35 3.57 -16.79
CA SER A 293 -17.36 2.52 -16.79
C SER A 293 -18.35 2.66 -15.63
N PRO A 294 -19.67 2.68 -15.90
CA PRO A 294 -20.68 2.66 -14.84
C PRO A 294 -20.58 1.44 -13.91
N GLU A 295 -20.19 0.27 -14.43
CA GLU A 295 -19.99 -0.95 -13.65
C GLU A 295 -18.84 -0.79 -12.65
N ILE A 296 -17.73 -0.20 -13.06
CA ILE A 296 -16.59 0.07 -12.18
C ILE A 296 -16.99 1.11 -11.12
N ALA A 297 -17.68 2.19 -11.53
CA ALA A 297 -18.14 3.22 -10.61
C ALA A 297 -19.10 2.67 -9.56
N GLU A 298 -20.00 1.76 -9.93
CA GLU A 298 -20.91 1.09 -8.99
C GLU A 298 -20.14 0.16 -8.05
N SER A 299 -19.16 -0.60 -8.57
CA SER A 299 -18.31 -1.46 -7.76
C SER A 299 -17.52 -0.66 -6.71
N ILE A 300 -16.99 0.51 -7.08
CA ILE A 300 -16.30 1.43 -6.15
C ILE A 300 -17.28 1.90 -5.05
N ARG A 301 -18.50 2.35 -5.41
CA ARG A 301 -19.49 2.83 -4.44
C ARG A 301 -19.89 1.73 -3.43
N ARG A 302 -20.17 0.52 -3.90
CA ARG A 302 -20.49 -0.61 -3.04
C ARG A 302 -19.34 -1.02 -2.14
N GLY A 303 -18.13 -1.11 -2.71
CA GLY A 303 -16.93 -1.47 -1.95
C GLY A 303 -16.56 -0.41 -0.90
N PHE A 304 -16.73 0.87 -1.23
CA PHE A 304 -16.51 1.95 -0.27
C PHE A 304 -17.57 1.95 0.85
N ALA A 305 -18.83 1.67 0.55
CA ALA A 305 -19.87 1.51 1.55
C ALA A 305 -19.52 0.38 2.54
N TYR A 306 -19.06 -0.76 2.02
CA TYR A 306 -18.56 -1.85 2.88
C TYR A 306 -17.36 -1.42 3.73
N TYR A 307 -16.35 -0.75 3.14
CA TYR A 307 -15.18 -0.23 3.85
C TYR A 307 -15.59 0.67 5.01
N ARG A 308 -16.45 1.66 4.76
CA ARG A 308 -16.97 2.59 5.76
C ARG A 308 -17.68 1.87 6.92
N ASP A 309 -18.56 0.92 6.59
CA ASP A 309 -19.48 0.31 7.57
C ASP A 309 -18.82 -0.81 8.38
N HIS A 310 -17.80 -1.48 7.83
CA HIS A 310 -17.21 -2.67 8.44
C HIS A 310 -15.72 -2.53 8.80
N LEU A 311 -14.97 -1.64 8.13
CA LEU A 311 -13.53 -1.48 8.30
C LEU A 311 -13.14 -0.14 8.95
N ILE A 312 -14.11 0.70 9.30
CA ILE A 312 -13.96 1.86 10.19
C ILE A 312 -14.77 1.60 11.47
N ASP A 313 -14.17 1.85 12.63
CA ASP A 313 -14.83 1.66 13.92
C ASP A 313 -15.69 2.91 14.30
N ARG A 314 -16.42 2.80 15.43
CA ARG A 314 -17.27 3.88 15.94
C ARG A 314 -16.51 5.16 16.34
N ASN A 315 -15.20 5.07 16.52
CA ASN A 315 -14.34 6.22 16.81
C ASN A 315 -13.73 6.80 15.53
N GLY A 316 -14.12 6.33 14.33
CA GLY A 316 -13.57 6.73 13.07
C GLY A 316 -12.18 6.14 12.76
N ARG A 317 -11.71 5.14 13.52
CA ARG A 317 -10.41 4.49 13.34
C ARG A 317 -10.50 3.24 12.49
N PRO A 318 -9.42 2.86 11.77
CA PRO A 318 -9.44 1.65 10.98
C PRO A 318 -9.56 0.40 11.86
N ARG A 319 -10.37 -0.55 11.44
CA ARG A 319 -10.35 -1.94 11.92
C ARG A 319 -9.46 -2.73 10.99
N ALA A 320 -8.52 -3.50 11.54
CA ALA A 320 -7.63 -4.29 10.71
C ALA A 320 -8.37 -5.34 9.87
N PHE A 321 -9.43 -5.93 10.42
CA PHE A 321 -10.22 -6.99 9.76
C PHE A 321 -11.73 -6.82 9.95
N ALA A 322 -12.49 -7.08 8.90
CA ALA A 322 -13.92 -7.38 8.98
C ALA A 322 -14.16 -8.90 9.15
N ILE A 323 -13.39 -9.74 8.44
CA ILE A 323 -13.34 -11.20 8.63
C ILE A 323 -11.89 -11.56 8.93
N GLN A 324 -11.65 -12.08 10.14
CA GLN A 324 -10.32 -12.42 10.62
C GLN A 324 -9.93 -13.85 10.23
N PRO A 325 -8.71 -14.08 9.71
CA PRO A 325 -8.22 -15.43 9.41
C PRO A 325 -7.76 -16.18 10.69
N ARG A 326 -7.42 -15.42 11.75
CA ARG A 326 -6.86 -15.93 13.00
C ARG A 326 -6.87 -14.83 14.06
N PHE A 327 -6.61 -15.19 15.30
CA PHE A 327 -6.48 -14.23 16.40
C PHE A 327 -5.35 -13.21 16.11
N GLN A 328 -5.66 -11.91 16.34
CA GLN A 328 -4.75 -10.79 16.14
C GLN A 328 -4.47 -10.11 17.49
N PHE A 329 -3.19 -9.88 17.78
CA PHE A 329 -2.78 -9.13 18.96
C PHE A 329 -2.78 -7.62 18.73
N SER A 330 -2.69 -7.16 17.48
CA SER A 330 -2.75 -5.74 17.15
C SER A 330 -4.19 -5.25 17.13
N ARG A 331 -4.42 -4.12 17.81
CA ARG A 331 -5.68 -3.39 17.79
C ARG A 331 -5.72 -2.38 16.64
N LEU A 332 -4.59 -1.69 16.41
CA LEU A 332 -4.44 -0.71 15.34
C LEU A 332 -3.14 -0.98 14.58
N GLU A 333 -3.21 -1.00 13.28
CA GLU A 333 -2.07 -0.99 12.37
C GLU A 333 -2.00 0.40 11.72
N MET A 334 -0.85 1.07 11.81
CA MET A 334 -0.72 2.39 11.19
C MET A 334 -0.68 2.32 9.66
N TYR A 335 -0.44 1.14 9.12
CA TYR A 335 -0.57 0.89 7.69
C TYR A 335 -2.02 1.13 7.21
N ASP A 336 -3.03 0.71 7.99
CA ASP A 336 -4.43 0.93 7.68
C ASP A 336 -4.81 2.42 7.69
N PHE A 337 -4.19 3.22 8.57
CA PHE A 337 -4.32 4.68 8.54
C PHE A 337 -3.78 5.27 7.23
N ALA A 338 -2.59 4.85 6.81
CA ALA A 338 -1.99 5.32 5.56
C ALA A 338 -2.87 5.01 4.35
N GLU A 339 -3.41 3.79 4.29
CA GLU A 339 -4.27 3.36 3.19
C GLU A 339 -5.61 4.09 3.17
N GLY A 340 -6.24 4.27 4.34
CA GLY A 340 -7.50 5.01 4.46
C GLY A 340 -7.35 6.50 4.12
N ILE A 341 -6.27 7.15 4.57
CA ILE A 341 -5.96 8.55 4.22
C ILE A 341 -5.75 8.68 2.70
N THR A 342 -4.95 7.77 2.11
CA THR A 342 -4.69 7.79 0.66
C THR A 342 -5.97 7.53 -0.15
N LEU A 343 -6.79 6.57 0.26
CA LEU A 343 -8.07 6.27 -0.39
C LEU A 343 -8.99 7.49 -0.37
N GLY A 344 -9.15 8.13 0.78
CA GLY A 344 -10.04 9.28 0.89
C GLY A 344 -9.51 10.53 0.19
N ALA A 345 -8.19 10.70 0.07
CA ALA A 345 -7.59 11.76 -0.73
C ALA A 345 -7.84 11.53 -2.24
N LEU A 346 -7.79 10.29 -2.71
CA LEU A 346 -8.05 9.92 -4.11
C LEU A 346 -9.53 10.06 -4.48
N LEU A 347 -10.43 9.60 -3.61
CA LEU A 347 -11.89 9.59 -3.86
C LEU A 347 -12.58 10.92 -3.52
N ARG A 348 -11.83 11.97 -3.21
CA ARG A 348 -12.35 13.23 -2.68
C ARG A 348 -13.50 13.82 -3.49
N ASP A 349 -13.39 13.81 -4.80
CA ASP A 349 -14.32 14.50 -5.70
C ASP A 349 -15.54 13.63 -6.04
N GLU A 350 -15.39 12.29 -6.08
CA GLU A 350 -16.49 11.35 -6.32
C GLU A 350 -17.26 10.97 -5.04
N LEU A 351 -16.55 10.87 -3.92
CA LEU A 351 -17.11 10.44 -2.63
C LEU A 351 -16.66 11.38 -1.51
N PRO A 352 -17.34 12.51 -1.28
CA PRO A 352 -16.98 13.49 -0.24
C PRO A 352 -16.87 12.89 1.17
N GLU A 353 -17.59 11.80 1.44
CA GLU A 353 -17.49 11.06 2.69
C GLU A 353 -16.12 10.39 2.88
N ALA A 354 -15.52 9.87 1.81
CA ALA A 354 -14.19 9.30 1.86
C ALA A 354 -13.15 10.35 2.30
N HIS A 355 -13.30 11.57 1.79
CA HIS A 355 -12.43 12.68 2.19
C HIS A 355 -12.61 13.08 3.67
N ARG A 356 -13.84 13.05 4.21
CA ARG A 356 -14.07 13.29 5.64
C ARG A 356 -13.40 12.22 6.52
N ILE A 357 -13.48 10.97 6.13
CA ILE A 357 -12.76 9.86 6.81
C ILE A 357 -11.25 10.11 6.77
N ALA A 358 -10.69 10.44 5.60
CA ALA A 358 -9.25 10.73 5.47
C ALA A 358 -8.81 11.90 6.34
N HIS A 359 -9.61 12.97 6.44
CA HIS A 359 -9.34 14.12 7.31
C HIS A 359 -9.28 13.69 8.79
N HIS A 360 -10.26 12.91 9.24
CA HIS A 360 -10.30 12.39 10.61
C HIS A 360 -9.10 11.50 10.92
N LEU A 361 -8.77 10.57 10.02
CA LEU A 361 -7.62 9.68 10.16
C LEU A 361 -6.28 10.45 10.18
N ALA A 362 -6.12 11.46 9.33
CA ALA A 362 -4.92 12.29 9.30
C ALA A 362 -4.78 13.11 10.60
N ALA A 363 -5.87 13.68 11.11
CA ALA A 363 -5.88 14.40 12.36
C ALA A 363 -5.51 13.50 13.54
N ASP A 364 -6.13 12.32 13.66
CA ASP A 364 -5.85 11.36 14.72
C ASP A 364 -4.40 10.82 14.63
N LEU A 365 -3.90 10.55 13.42
CA LEU A 365 -2.53 10.12 13.19
C LEU A 365 -1.51 11.15 13.69
N VAL A 366 -1.66 12.40 13.28
CA VAL A 366 -0.74 13.49 13.63
C VAL A 366 -0.78 13.79 15.12
N THR A 367 -1.97 13.85 15.72
CA THR A 367 -2.16 14.21 17.12
C THR A 367 -1.76 13.11 18.08
N ASN A 368 -2.12 11.87 17.78
CA ASN A 368 -2.03 10.76 18.75
C ASN A 368 -0.93 9.76 18.48
N PHE A 369 -0.39 9.70 17.25
CA PHE A 369 0.54 8.63 16.86
C PHE A 369 1.88 9.12 16.31
N GLN A 370 2.08 10.42 16.10
CA GLN A 370 3.41 10.97 15.81
C GLN A 370 4.23 11.11 17.08
N LEU A 371 5.42 10.55 17.09
CA LEU A 371 6.34 10.61 18.23
C LEU A 371 7.14 11.94 18.19
N ARG A 372 7.67 12.36 19.35
CA ARG A 372 8.53 13.56 19.44
C ARG A 372 9.74 13.51 18.52
N ALA A 373 10.24 12.31 18.24
CA ALA A 373 11.35 12.09 17.30
C ALA A 373 10.99 12.35 15.83
N GLY A 374 9.72 12.52 15.48
CA GLY A 374 9.22 12.86 14.15
C GLY A 374 8.57 11.71 13.39
N TYR A 375 8.88 10.46 13.69
CA TYR A 375 8.26 9.29 13.07
C TYR A 375 6.99 8.85 13.82
N PHE A 376 6.26 7.87 13.27
CA PHE A 376 4.99 7.43 13.81
C PHE A 376 5.10 6.10 14.57
N VAL A 377 4.17 5.86 15.47
CA VAL A 377 3.90 4.53 16.02
C VAL A 377 3.67 3.57 14.84
N THR A 378 4.12 2.32 14.96
CA THR A 378 3.91 1.29 13.91
C THR A 378 2.60 0.55 14.11
N ARG A 379 2.28 0.18 15.35
CA ARG A 379 1.02 -0.48 15.73
C ARG A 379 0.68 -0.28 17.20
N VAL A 380 -0.58 -0.49 17.54
CA VAL A 380 -1.05 -0.53 18.92
C VAL A 380 -1.63 -1.92 19.21
N TYR A 381 -1.16 -2.56 20.26
CA TYR A 381 -1.65 -3.88 20.68
C TYR A 381 -2.91 -3.78 21.55
N VAL A 382 -3.61 -4.91 21.72
CA VAL A 382 -4.88 -4.99 22.47
C VAL A 382 -4.80 -4.40 23.88
N ALA A 383 -3.67 -4.57 24.57
CA ALA A 383 -3.42 -4.00 25.91
C ALA A 383 -3.04 -2.50 25.89
N GLY A 384 -3.12 -1.82 24.73
CA GLY A 384 -2.73 -0.40 24.58
C GLY A 384 -1.22 -0.19 24.45
N PHE A 385 -0.41 -1.22 24.46
CA PHE A 385 1.02 -1.14 24.26
C PHE A 385 1.34 -0.68 22.83
N ARG A 386 2.24 0.31 22.68
CA ARG A 386 2.60 0.90 21.40
C ARG A 386 3.92 0.34 20.89
N HIS A 387 3.90 -0.22 19.70
CA HIS A 387 5.10 -0.61 18.97
C HIS A 387 5.68 0.62 18.26
N THR A 388 6.88 1.03 18.66
CA THR A 388 7.51 2.27 18.17
C THR A 388 8.74 2.02 17.32
N TYR A 389 9.06 0.78 16.92
CA TYR A 389 10.16 0.53 16.00
C TYR A 389 9.78 1.02 14.58
N PRO A 390 10.58 1.92 13.96
CA PRO A 390 10.20 2.56 12.70
C PRO A 390 10.62 1.71 11.49
N TYR A 391 9.71 0.89 10.98
CA TYR A 391 9.90 0.20 9.71
C TYR A 391 9.49 1.11 8.55
N LEU A 392 10.42 1.48 7.63
CA LEU A 392 10.07 2.34 6.50
C LEU A 392 9.02 1.71 5.59
N ARG A 393 9.18 0.43 5.21
CA ARG A 393 8.20 -0.24 4.38
C ARG A 393 6.86 -0.49 5.11
N TRP A 394 6.87 -0.61 6.45
CA TRP A 394 5.68 -0.91 7.23
C TRP A 394 5.62 -0.10 8.54
N ALA A 395 5.08 1.09 8.57
CA ALA A 395 4.26 1.85 7.64
C ALA A 395 4.81 3.27 7.38
N GLN A 396 6.06 3.59 7.80
CA GLN A 396 6.53 4.97 7.88
C GLN A 396 6.48 5.70 6.53
N ALA A 397 6.97 5.08 5.44
CA ALA A 397 6.95 5.67 4.11
C ALA A 397 5.52 5.84 3.57
N GLN A 398 4.64 4.86 3.84
CA GLN A 398 3.23 4.94 3.45
C GLN A 398 2.50 6.07 4.19
N LEU A 399 2.77 6.23 5.49
CA LEU A 399 2.19 7.32 6.28
C LEU A 399 2.64 8.69 5.78
N PHE A 400 3.93 8.82 5.49
CA PHE A 400 4.46 10.07 4.92
C PHE A 400 3.83 10.37 3.56
N HIS A 401 3.74 9.38 2.67
CA HIS A 401 3.08 9.54 1.37
C HIS A 401 1.59 9.86 1.52
N ALA A 402 0.90 9.19 2.44
CA ALA A 402 -0.52 9.44 2.70
C ALA A 402 -0.78 10.87 3.18
N LEU A 403 0.02 11.38 4.13
CA LEU A 403 -0.11 12.76 4.61
C LEU A 403 0.20 13.78 3.51
N THR A 404 1.19 13.52 2.65
CA THR A 404 1.49 14.41 1.51
C THR A 404 0.44 14.32 0.41
N ASN A 405 -0.18 13.15 0.16
CA ASN A 405 -1.35 13.01 -0.73
C ASN A 405 -2.54 13.82 -0.18
N PHE A 406 -2.79 13.72 1.12
CA PHE A 406 -3.84 14.48 1.77
C PHE A 406 -3.59 15.99 1.68
N LEU A 407 -2.35 16.43 1.96
CA LEU A 407 -1.93 17.82 1.80
C LEU A 407 -2.18 18.31 0.37
N LEU A 408 -1.74 17.57 -0.64
CA LEU A 408 -1.95 17.92 -2.05
C LEU A 408 -3.45 18.03 -2.38
N SER A 409 -4.26 17.13 -1.83
CA SER A 409 -5.71 17.14 -2.04
C SER A 409 -6.40 18.41 -1.50
N ILE A 410 -5.98 18.92 -0.34
CA ILE A 410 -6.56 20.13 0.24
C ILE A 410 -5.95 21.42 -0.32
N SER A 411 -4.69 21.39 -0.79
CA SER A 411 -4.02 22.55 -1.38
C SER A 411 -4.62 22.92 -2.75
N LYS A 412 -4.98 21.95 -3.59
CA LYS A 412 -5.63 22.19 -4.89
C LYS A 412 -6.97 22.93 -4.77
N LYS A 413 -7.74 22.71 -3.70
CA LYS A 413 -8.99 23.45 -3.44
C LYS A 413 -8.78 24.96 -3.23
N ARG A 414 -7.61 25.40 -2.76
CA ARG A 414 -7.33 26.83 -2.56
C ARG A 414 -7.08 27.58 -3.89
N VAL A 415 -6.49 26.91 -4.87
CA VAL A 415 -6.21 27.50 -6.18
C VAL A 415 -7.51 27.68 -6.98
N ASP A 416 -8.45 26.73 -6.87
CA ASP A 416 -9.73 26.77 -7.58
C ASP A 416 -10.74 27.75 -6.94
N CYS A 417 -10.51 28.22 -5.70
CA CYS A 417 -11.40 29.12 -4.94
C CYS A 417 -10.90 30.58 -4.89
N THR A 418 -9.77 30.89 -5.51
CA THR A 418 -9.33 32.31 -5.67
C THR A 418 -10.04 32.89 -6.87
N PRO A 419 -10.92 33.91 -6.72
CA PRO A 419 -11.49 34.60 -7.87
C PRO A 419 -10.33 35.20 -8.67
N ALA A 420 -10.35 35.02 -9.98
CA ALA A 420 -9.49 35.79 -10.87
C ALA A 420 -9.86 37.28 -10.65
N GLU A 421 -8.92 38.06 -10.08
CA GLU A 421 -9.00 39.51 -10.05
C GLU A 421 -8.83 40.11 -11.44
#